data_7ca4639df5626250b9b016b9f9e62977
#
_entry.id   7ca4639df5626250b9b016b9f9e62977
#
_cell.length_a   1.000
_cell.length_b   1.000
_cell.length_c   1.000
_cell.angle_alpha   90.00
_cell.angle_beta   90.00
_cell.angle_gamma   90.00
#
_symmetry.space_group_name_H-M   'P 1'
#
loop_
_entity.id
_entity.type
_entity.pdbx_description
1 polymer ?
#
loop_
_entity_poly.entity_id
_entity_poly.type
_entity_poly.pdbx_seq_one_letter_code
_entity_poly.pdbx_strand_id
1 'polypeptide(L)'
;LGLALVFSLLFVFDIWYDFLIFINKTPFGLADPIFGKDIGYFVFSLPFFNKLYNFLLMIIFAFAAITFLFNAYNFLTTKVPDEKLNIDIRPVGNSKDMYRNILRTASKQLMFLGGLFFLVLAFGFYLRTFDLLYSSRGVAYGASYTDIKITLPAYYIYMGICILTAALLILNRNKKNIKLIVLGPLLLVVAMIAAGVIYAVVQNMIVAPNELAREEEFLQYNINYTNYAYNLDKVTEKEFSVNQALTREDIEENEVTVNNIPINDYRPAKDIYNQIQGLKSY
;
A
#
# COMPACT_ATOMS: atom_id res chain seq x y z
N LEU A 1 25.62 -11.48 17.42
CA LEU A 1 26.29 -11.50 16.11
C LEU A 1 25.61 -12.49 15.16
N GLY A 2 25.42 -13.80 15.53
CA GLY A 2 24.81 -14.81 14.66
C GLY A 2 23.41 -14.47 14.17
N LEU A 3 22.50 -13.99 15.04
CA LEU A 3 21.17 -13.54 14.68
C LEU A 3 21.21 -12.34 13.69
N ALA A 4 22.10 -11.38 13.93
CA ALA A 4 22.25 -10.22 13.04
C ALA A 4 22.73 -10.63 11.63
N LEU A 5 23.64 -11.60 11.54
CA LEU A 5 24.10 -12.17 10.27
C LEU A 5 22.97 -12.88 9.52
N VAL A 6 22.16 -13.70 10.21
CA VAL A 6 21.01 -14.39 9.60
C VAL A 6 19.98 -13.38 9.07
N PHE A 7 19.62 -12.37 9.86
CA PHE A 7 18.70 -11.32 9.43
C PHE A 7 19.25 -10.51 8.24
N SER A 8 20.54 -10.20 8.25
CA SER A 8 21.20 -9.47 7.17
C SER A 8 21.20 -10.27 5.86
N LEU A 9 21.49 -11.58 5.93
CA LEU A 9 21.45 -12.46 4.77
C LEU A 9 20.05 -12.59 4.20
N LEU A 10 19.04 -12.86 5.03
CA LEU A 10 17.65 -12.97 4.61
C LEU A 10 17.17 -11.68 3.91
N PHE A 11 17.53 -10.52 4.46
CA PHE A 11 17.18 -9.24 3.89
C PHE A 11 17.87 -8.99 2.54
N VAL A 12 19.15 -9.28 2.42
CA VAL A 12 19.90 -9.11 1.17
C VAL A 12 19.28 -9.97 0.07
N PHE A 13 18.92 -11.22 0.35
CA PHE A 13 18.28 -12.12 -0.62
C PHE A 13 16.90 -11.61 -1.10
N ASP A 14 16.16 -10.92 -0.25
CA ASP A 14 14.83 -10.42 -0.62
C ASP A 14 14.87 -9.09 -1.37
N ILE A 15 15.80 -8.17 -1.05
CA ILE A 15 15.77 -6.79 -1.54
C ILE A 15 16.79 -6.48 -2.63
N TRP A 16 17.82 -7.30 -2.82
CA TRP A 16 18.93 -7.01 -3.73
C TRP A 16 18.48 -6.73 -5.18
N TYR A 17 17.50 -7.50 -5.65
CA TYR A 17 16.98 -7.38 -7.01
C TYR A 17 16.21 -6.07 -7.21
N ASP A 18 15.30 -5.74 -6.28
CA ASP A 18 14.55 -4.48 -6.32
C ASP A 18 15.47 -3.27 -6.17
N PHE A 19 16.55 -3.39 -5.41
CA PHE A 19 17.56 -2.36 -5.29
C PHE A 19 18.31 -2.14 -6.61
N LEU A 20 18.66 -3.20 -7.33
CA LEU A 20 19.27 -3.09 -8.66
C LEU A 20 18.32 -2.45 -9.67
N ILE A 21 17.05 -2.83 -9.65
CA ILE A 21 16.01 -2.23 -10.48
C ILE A 21 15.84 -0.74 -10.13
N PHE A 22 15.81 -0.40 -8.85
CA PHE A 22 15.68 0.98 -8.38
C PHE A 22 16.83 1.88 -8.85
N ILE A 23 18.08 1.39 -8.83
CA ILE A 23 19.26 2.17 -9.28
C ILE A 23 19.25 2.32 -10.80
N ASN A 24 18.86 1.28 -11.54
CA ASN A 24 18.85 1.26 -13.00
C ASN A 24 17.50 1.66 -13.61
N LYS A 25 16.65 2.34 -12.84
CA LYS A 25 15.35 2.79 -13.31
C LYS A 25 15.46 3.71 -14.53
N THR A 26 14.61 3.49 -15.50
CA THR A 26 14.44 4.33 -16.67
C THR A 26 13.09 5.03 -16.64
N PRO A 27 12.98 6.31 -17.04
CA PRO A 27 11.69 6.98 -17.15
C PRO A 27 10.92 6.44 -18.35
N PHE A 28 9.61 6.30 -18.20
CA PHE A 28 8.70 5.98 -19.31
C PHE A 28 8.32 7.21 -20.15
N GLY A 29 8.55 8.42 -19.62
CA GLY A 29 8.14 9.66 -20.26
C GLY A 29 6.62 9.91 -20.19
N LEU A 30 5.90 9.14 -19.40
CA LEU A 30 4.47 9.27 -19.16
C LEU A 30 4.23 9.43 -17.67
N ALA A 31 3.52 10.50 -17.29
CA ALA A 31 3.26 10.83 -15.89
C ALA A 31 1.83 10.43 -15.49
N ASP A 32 1.67 9.91 -14.28
CA ASP A 32 0.36 9.66 -13.69
C ASP A 32 -0.42 10.97 -13.49
N PRO A 33 -1.71 11.06 -13.86
CA PRO A 33 -2.49 12.29 -13.82
C PRO A 33 -2.80 12.77 -12.40
N ILE A 34 -2.79 11.89 -11.40
CA ILE A 34 -3.17 12.19 -10.02
C ILE A 34 -1.96 12.69 -9.21
N PHE A 35 -0.83 11.99 -9.29
CA PHE A 35 0.37 12.30 -8.53
C PHE A 35 1.44 13.03 -9.34
N GLY A 36 1.31 13.12 -10.66
CA GLY A 36 2.28 13.76 -11.55
C GLY A 36 3.64 13.06 -11.60
N LYS A 37 3.72 11.81 -11.14
CA LYS A 37 4.96 11.01 -11.14
C LYS A 37 5.04 10.16 -12.41
N ASP A 38 6.25 10.04 -12.97
CA ASP A 38 6.51 9.11 -14.07
C ASP A 38 6.10 7.68 -13.69
N ILE A 39 5.50 6.95 -14.63
CA ILE A 39 5.07 5.55 -14.42
C ILE A 39 6.24 4.67 -13.95
N GLY A 40 7.47 4.95 -14.41
CA GLY A 40 8.67 4.26 -13.93
C GLY A 40 8.87 4.35 -12.41
N TYR A 41 8.37 5.40 -11.74
CA TYR A 41 8.40 5.47 -10.28
C TYR A 41 7.58 4.34 -9.64
N PHE A 42 6.39 4.06 -10.16
CA PHE A 42 5.49 3.03 -9.62
C PHE A 42 6.00 1.63 -9.90
N VAL A 43 6.65 1.44 -11.05
CA VAL A 43 7.19 0.13 -11.47
C VAL A 43 8.51 -0.19 -10.78
N PHE A 44 9.44 0.77 -10.68
CA PHE A 44 10.81 0.52 -10.26
C PHE A 44 11.13 1.00 -8.84
N SER A 45 10.54 2.12 -8.42
CA SER A 45 10.89 2.73 -7.12
C SER A 45 9.95 2.32 -6.00
N LEU A 46 8.65 2.28 -6.26
CA LEU A 46 7.65 1.98 -5.23
C LEU A 46 7.79 0.58 -4.61
N PRO A 47 8.06 -0.51 -5.37
CA PRO A 47 8.29 -1.83 -4.80
C PRO A 47 9.49 -1.86 -3.85
N PHE A 48 10.59 -1.21 -4.24
CA PHE A 48 11.78 -1.07 -3.37
C PHE A 48 11.45 -0.34 -2.06
N PHE A 49 10.73 0.79 -2.11
CA PHE A 49 10.35 1.52 -0.91
C PHE A 49 9.39 0.73 -0.02
N ASN A 50 8.48 -0.06 -0.57
CA ASN A 50 7.61 -0.94 0.19
C ASN A 50 8.41 -2.05 0.92
N LYS A 51 9.39 -2.64 0.26
CA LYS A 51 10.29 -3.61 0.90
C LYS A 51 11.14 -2.95 1.98
N LEU A 52 11.68 -1.77 1.72
CA LEU A 52 12.44 -1.00 2.70
C LEU A 52 11.59 -0.65 3.93
N TYR A 53 10.34 -0.25 3.74
CA TYR A 53 9.39 -0.01 4.83
C TYR A 53 9.18 -1.25 5.70
N ASN A 54 8.90 -2.40 5.09
CA ASN A 54 8.71 -3.65 5.80
C ASN A 54 9.97 -4.07 6.58
N PHE A 55 11.14 -3.87 5.99
CA PHE A 55 12.42 -4.13 6.65
C PHE A 55 12.65 -3.22 7.86
N LEU A 56 12.38 -1.93 7.75
CA LEU A 56 12.49 -0.98 8.86
C LEU A 56 11.56 -1.37 10.01
N LEU A 57 10.33 -1.79 9.71
CA LEU A 57 9.40 -2.32 10.72
C LEU A 57 9.96 -3.57 11.40
N MET A 58 10.46 -4.53 10.62
CA MET A 58 11.05 -5.76 11.15
C MET A 58 12.22 -5.47 12.09
N ILE A 59 13.12 -4.54 11.72
CA ILE A 59 14.23 -4.11 12.58
C ILE A 59 13.71 -3.52 13.90
N ILE A 60 12.74 -2.62 13.85
CA ILE A 60 12.20 -1.98 15.06
C ILE A 60 11.57 -3.02 15.98
N PHE A 61 10.78 -3.95 15.44
CA PHE A 61 10.20 -5.04 16.22
C PHE A 61 11.25 -5.98 16.81
N ALA A 62 12.29 -6.32 16.04
CA ALA A 62 13.40 -7.13 16.54
C ALA A 62 14.12 -6.44 17.70
N PHE A 63 14.46 -5.15 17.57
CA PHE A 63 15.08 -4.38 18.65
C PHE A 63 14.16 -4.22 19.87
N ALA A 64 12.86 -4.03 19.66
CA ALA A 64 11.88 -3.96 20.75
C ALA A 64 11.81 -5.30 21.51
N ALA A 65 11.78 -6.44 20.80
CA ALA A 65 11.79 -7.76 21.39
C ALA A 65 13.06 -8.04 22.16
N ILE A 66 14.24 -7.74 21.58
CA ILE A 66 15.53 -7.90 22.26
C ILE A 66 15.60 -7.02 23.53
N THR A 67 15.16 -5.76 23.41
CA THR A 67 15.11 -4.85 24.56
C THR A 67 14.20 -5.39 25.67
N PHE A 68 13.02 -5.89 25.29
CA PHE A 68 12.08 -6.47 26.23
C PHE A 68 12.67 -7.71 26.92
N LEU A 69 13.20 -8.67 26.16
CA LEU A 69 13.80 -9.91 26.68
C LEU A 69 15.00 -9.62 27.59
N PHE A 70 15.88 -8.70 27.20
CA PHE A 70 17.03 -8.31 28.01
C PHE A 70 16.62 -7.69 29.35
N ASN A 71 15.64 -6.78 29.33
CA ASN A 71 15.16 -6.18 30.58
C ASN A 71 14.35 -7.15 31.43
N ALA A 72 13.60 -8.09 30.82
CA ALA A 72 12.91 -9.17 31.53
C ALA A 72 13.91 -10.12 32.20
N TYR A 73 14.97 -10.52 31.47
CA TYR A 73 16.05 -11.35 32.03
C TYR A 73 16.71 -10.65 33.23
N ASN A 74 17.10 -9.38 33.10
CA ASN A 74 17.67 -8.62 34.19
C ASN A 74 16.72 -8.50 35.39
N PHE A 75 15.42 -8.33 35.16
CA PHE A 75 14.43 -8.29 36.20
C PHE A 75 14.32 -9.63 36.98
N LEU A 76 14.32 -10.74 36.27
CA LEU A 76 14.23 -12.08 36.87
C LEU A 76 15.52 -12.54 37.57
N THR A 77 16.68 -12.14 37.06
CA THR A 77 17.99 -12.56 37.62
C THR A 77 18.50 -11.67 38.74
N THR A 78 17.90 -10.50 38.93
CA THR A 78 18.21 -9.60 40.02
C THR A 78 17.80 -10.25 41.35
N LYS A 79 18.74 -10.92 42.01
CA LYS A 79 18.54 -11.48 43.38
C LYS A 79 18.41 -10.32 44.35
N VAL A 80 17.30 -10.30 45.09
CA VAL A 80 17.17 -9.46 46.28
C VAL A 80 18.20 -9.99 47.31
N PRO A 81 19.11 -9.18 47.82
CA PRO A 81 19.97 -9.61 48.89
C PRO A 81 19.12 -10.06 50.08
N ASP A 82 19.31 -11.28 50.53
CA ASP A 82 18.62 -11.81 51.70
C ASP A 82 18.99 -10.94 52.92
N GLU A 83 17.99 -10.33 53.53
CA GLU A 83 18.12 -9.37 54.65
C GLU A 83 18.65 -10.05 55.95
N LYS A 84 19.03 -11.32 55.87
CA LYS A 84 19.40 -12.15 57.02
C LYS A 84 20.90 -12.38 57.26
N LEU A 85 21.80 -11.85 56.41
CA LEU A 85 23.22 -11.85 56.69
C LEU A 85 23.67 -10.53 57.29
N ASN A 86 23.82 -10.51 58.59
CA ASN A 86 24.40 -9.43 59.40
C ASN A 86 25.92 -9.29 59.10
N ILE A 87 26.28 -8.81 57.93
CA ILE A 87 27.64 -8.42 57.61
C ILE A 87 27.54 -6.94 57.20
N ASP A 88 28.26 -6.09 57.87
CA ASP A 88 28.32 -4.61 57.79
C ASP A 88 28.91 -4.17 56.42
N ILE A 89 28.28 -4.58 55.35
CA ILE A 89 28.55 -4.06 53.99
C ILE A 89 27.39 -3.11 53.68
N ARG A 90 27.69 -1.83 53.60
CA ARG A 90 26.73 -0.77 53.20
C ARG A 90 25.93 -1.26 52.00
N PRO A 91 24.59 -1.36 52.07
CA PRO A 91 23.79 -1.85 50.97
C PRO A 91 23.97 -0.92 49.78
N VAL A 92 24.59 -1.43 48.74
CA VAL A 92 24.65 -0.76 47.44
C VAL A 92 23.22 -0.77 46.85
N GLY A 93 22.44 0.23 47.20
CA GLY A 93 21.13 0.49 46.66
C GLY A 93 20.02 -0.46 47.17
N ASN A 94 18.92 0.15 47.61
CA ASN A 94 17.70 -0.56 47.98
C ASN A 94 17.23 -1.38 46.80
N SER A 95 16.87 -2.64 46.94
CA SER A 95 16.39 -3.54 45.86
C SER A 95 15.27 -2.87 45.04
N LYS A 96 14.38 -2.07 45.67
CA LYS A 96 13.35 -1.25 45.01
C LYS A 96 13.94 -0.21 44.03
N ASP A 97 15.10 0.37 44.38
CA ASP A 97 15.75 1.36 43.51
C ASP A 97 16.39 0.73 42.28
N MET A 98 16.90 -0.49 42.44
CA MET A 98 17.47 -1.28 41.34
C MET A 98 16.41 -1.72 40.34
N TYR A 99 15.27 -2.27 40.78
CA TYR A 99 14.11 -2.56 39.89
C TYR A 99 13.57 -1.31 39.23
N ARG A 100 13.46 -0.22 39.97
CA ARG A 100 13.03 1.07 39.44
C ARG A 100 13.98 1.59 38.36
N ASN A 101 15.27 1.40 38.49
CA ASN A 101 16.24 1.82 37.47
C ASN A 101 16.18 0.94 36.22
N ILE A 102 16.00 -0.39 36.35
CA ILE A 102 15.79 -1.30 35.20
C ILE A 102 14.55 -0.87 34.44
N LEU A 103 13.41 -0.70 35.10
CA LEU A 103 12.16 -0.25 34.49
C LEU A 103 12.28 1.15 33.87
N ARG A 104 13.06 2.03 34.50
CA ARG A 104 13.33 3.38 33.99
C ARG A 104 14.14 3.34 32.70
N THR A 105 15.12 2.47 32.59
CA THR A 105 15.95 2.32 31.39
C THR A 105 15.16 1.67 30.27
N ALA A 106 14.46 0.56 30.57
CA ALA A 106 13.59 -0.13 29.62
C ALA A 106 12.55 0.82 29.01
N SER A 107 11.86 1.60 29.85
CA SER A 107 10.84 2.55 29.35
C SER A 107 11.43 3.63 28.46
N LYS A 108 12.63 4.13 28.71
CA LYS A 108 13.30 5.12 27.83
C LYS A 108 13.65 4.53 26.46
N GLN A 109 14.16 3.29 26.44
CA GLN A 109 14.48 2.60 25.20
C GLN A 109 13.21 2.30 24.38
N LEU A 110 12.15 1.79 25.04
CA LEU A 110 10.88 1.49 24.38
C LEU A 110 10.18 2.75 23.88
N MET A 111 10.26 3.88 24.58
CA MET A 111 9.73 5.14 24.07
C MET A 111 10.48 5.64 22.84
N PHE A 112 11.79 5.49 22.79
CA PHE A 112 12.60 5.84 21.62
C PHE A 112 12.27 4.95 20.43
N LEU A 113 12.21 3.62 20.63
CA LEU A 113 11.80 2.66 19.59
C LEU A 113 10.36 2.91 19.13
N GLY A 114 9.43 3.25 20.04
CA GLY A 114 8.08 3.66 19.72
C GLY A 114 8.04 4.92 18.86
N GLY A 115 8.90 5.91 19.17
CA GLY A 115 9.06 7.09 18.31
C GLY A 115 9.53 6.76 16.90
N LEU A 116 10.56 5.89 16.77
CA LEU A 116 11.01 5.40 15.47
C LEU A 116 9.93 4.60 14.73
N PHE A 117 9.16 3.78 15.44
CA PHE A 117 8.03 3.04 14.88
C PHE A 117 7.00 3.98 14.25
N PHE A 118 6.62 5.06 14.94
CA PHE A 118 5.67 6.04 14.38
C PHE A 118 6.25 6.83 13.21
N LEU A 119 7.57 7.09 13.17
CA LEU A 119 8.20 7.68 11.97
C LEU A 119 8.13 6.74 10.78
N VAL A 120 8.42 5.46 10.98
CA VAL A 120 8.30 4.46 9.91
C VAL A 120 6.84 4.28 9.50
N LEU A 121 5.89 4.30 10.44
CA LEU A 121 4.45 4.30 10.13
C LEU A 121 4.03 5.51 9.28
N ALA A 122 4.56 6.70 9.57
CA ALA A 122 4.31 7.90 8.75
C ALA A 122 4.78 7.68 7.30
N PHE A 123 5.98 7.11 7.12
CA PHE A 123 6.47 6.72 5.80
C PHE A 123 5.56 5.67 5.14
N GLY A 124 5.05 4.70 5.90
CA GLY A 124 4.07 3.72 5.40
C GLY A 124 2.77 4.37 4.91
N PHE A 125 2.22 5.36 5.64
CA PHE A 125 1.06 6.11 5.16
C PHE A 125 1.33 6.91 3.89
N TYR A 126 2.55 7.46 3.74
CA TYR A 126 2.97 8.09 2.49
C TYR A 126 2.98 7.09 1.33
N LEU A 127 3.52 5.88 1.51
CA LEU A 127 3.51 4.85 0.46
C LEU A 127 2.08 4.42 0.11
N ARG A 128 1.20 4.29 1.11
CA ARG A 128 -0.21 3.94 0.90
C ARG A 128 -1.00 4.97 0.08
N THR A 129 -0.53 6.22 -0.03
CA THR A 129 -1.17 7.17 -0.94
C THR A 129 -1.12 6.69 -2.39
N PHE A 130 -0.04 6.02 -2.79
CA PHE A 130 0.12 5.47 -4.14
C PHE A 130 -0.69 4.19 -4.38
N ASP A 131 -1.02 3.44 -3.32
CA ASP A 131 -1.88 2.25 -3.41
C ASP A 131 -3.30 2.61 -3.87
N LEU A 132 -3.72 3.88 -3.74
CA LEU A 132 -5.01 4.34 -4.22
C LEU A 132 -5.17 4.22 -5.75
N LEU A 133 -4.07 4.25 -6.50
CA LEU A 133 -4.09 4.01 -7.95
C LEU A 133 -4.48 2.57 -8.32
N TYR A 134 -4.39 1.65 -7.37
CA TYR A 134 -4.75 0.23 -7.52
C TYR A 134 -6.04 -0.12 -6.77
N SER A 135 -6.84 0.89 -6.40
CA SER A 135 -8.10 0.68 -5.69
C SER A 135 -9.12 -0.06 -6.57
N SER A 136 -9.83 -1.01 -5.97
CA SER A 136 -10.96 -1.72 -6.60
C SER A 136 -12.31 -1.25 -6.05
N ARG A 137 -12.35 -0.11 -5.37
CA ARG A 137 -13.54 0.38 -4.67
C ARG A 137 -14.47 1.23 -5.53
N GLY A 138 -13.95 1.80 -6.63
CA GLY A 138 -14.71 2.60 -7.58
C GLY A 138 -15.39 1.76 -8.67
N VAL A 139 -16.00 2.43 -9.65
CA VAL A 139 -16.65 1.82 -10.82
C VAL A 139 -15.64 1.10 -11.70
N ALA A 140 -14.45 1.68 -11.86
CA ALA A 140 -13.33 1.10 -12.58
C ALA A 140 -12.17 0.81 -11.61
N TYR A 141 -11.27 -0.08 -12.03
CA TYR A 141 -10.04 -0.34 -11.29
C TYR A 141 -9.14 0.89 -11.36
N GLY A 142 -8.80 1.44 -10.20
CA GLY A 142 -8.02 2.67 -10.08
C GLY A 142 -8.54 3.58 -8.99
N ALA A 143 -8.00 4.80 -8.92
CA ALA A 143 -8.42 5.78 -7.93
C ALA A 143 -9.84 6.30 -8.25
N SER A 144 -10.71 6.28 -7.25
CA SER A 144 -12.08 6.81 -7.31
C SER A 144 -12.18 8.22 -6.74
N TYR A 145 -13.31 8.88 -6.95
CA TYR A 145 -13.62 10.17 -6.34
C TYR A 145 -13.41 10.16 -4.82
N THR A 146 -13.97 9.16 -4.14
CA THR A 146 -13.87 9.05 -2.67
C THR A 146 -12.45 8.75 -2.23
N ASP A 147 -11.69 8.00 -3.02
CA ASP A 147 -10.28 7.75 -2.72
C ASP A 147 -9.45 9.03 -2.74
N ILE A 148 -9.65 9.88 -3.74
CA ILE A 148 -8.85 11.10 -3.90
C ILE A 148 -9.34 12.24 -2.99
N LYS A 149 -10.66 12.38 -2.80
CA LYS A 149 -11.20 13.50 -2.00
C LYS A 149 -11.22 13.23 -0.49
N ILE A 150 -11.26 11.96 -0.07
CA ILE A 150 -11.39 11.60 1.35
C ILE A 150 -10.20 10.78 1.83
N THR A 151 -9.88 9.65 1.14
CA THR A 151 -8.85 8.73 1.63
C THR A 151 -7.44 9.33 1.52
N LEU A 152 -7.14 10.02 0.43
CA LEU A 152 -5.84 10.67 0.23
C LEU A 152 -5.54 11.75 1.29
N PRO A 153 -6.42 12.74 1.55
CA PRO A 153 -6.23 13.68 2.64
C PRO A 153 -6.14 13.01 4.01
N ALA A 154 -6.92 11.94 4.25
CA ALA A 154 -6.85 11.19 5.49
C ALA A 154 -5.45 10.58 5.71
N TYR A 155 -4.82 10.02 4.69
CA TYR A 155 -3.45 9.51 4.80
C TYR A 155 -2.43 10.61 5.15
N TYR A 156 -2.56 11.82 4.60
CA TYR A 156 -1.71 12.94 5.01
C TYR A 156 -1.94 13.36 6.47
N ILE A 157 -3.19 13.31 6.94
CA ILE A 157 -3.51 13.57 8.36
C ILE A 157 -2.89 12.48 9.25
N TYR A 158 -3.01 11.20 8.89
CA TYR A 158 -2.39 10.10 9.65
C TYR A 158 -0.87 10.23 9.70
N MET A 159 -0.24 10.61 8.59
CA MET A 159 1.19 10.89 8.52
C MET A 159 1.57 12.02 9.50
N GLY A 160 0.83 13.12 9.51
CA GLY A 160 1.03 14.23 10.44
C GLY A 160 0.88 13.81 11.92
N ILE A 161 -0.16 13.03 12.24
CA ILE A 161 -0.37 12.48 13.58
C ILE A 161 0.78 11.54 13.97
N CYS A 162 1.25 10.70 13.08
CA CYS A 162 2.38 9.80 13.35
C CYS A 162 3.67 10.57 13.61
N ILE A 163 3.99 11.60 12.84
CA ILE A 163 5.17 12.45 13.05
C ILE A 163 5.08 13.17 14.40
N LEU A 164 3.91 13.73 14.72
CA LEU A 164 3.67 14.39 16.01
C LEU A 164 3.82 13.40 17.18
N THR A 165 3.25 12.19 17.04
CA THR A 165 3.35 11.13 18.04
C THR A 165 4.80 10.69 18.24
N ALA A 166 5.57 10.55 17.17
CA ALA A 166 6.97 10.23 17.24
C ALA A 166 7.76 11.28 18.01
N ALA A 167 7.55 12.55 17.70
CA ALA A 167 8.17 13.67 18.40
C ALA A 167 7.79 13.68 19.91
N LEU A 168 6.50 13.51 20.23
CA LEU A 168 6.02 13.45 21.61
C LEU A 168 6.66 12.28 22.39
N LEU A 169 6.78 11.10 21.80
CA LEU A 169 7.41 9.94 22.46
C LEU A 169 8.89 10.16 22.70
N ILE A 170 9.62 10.69 21.73
CA ILE A 170 11.06 10.94 21.84
C ILE A 170 11.33 12.04 22.89
N LEU A 171 10.57 13.13 22.90
CA LEU A 171 10.70 14.21 23.87
C LEU A 171 10.26 13.79 25.28
N ASN A 172 9.22 12.95 25.37
CA ASN A 172 8.66 12.50 26.66
C ASN A 172 9.50 11.41 27.34
N ARG A 173 10.51 10.84 26.69
CA ARG A 173 11.32 9.72 27.22
C ARG A 173 11.94 9.97 28.60
N ASN A 174 12.17 11.24 28.96
CA ASN A 174 12.69 11.65 30.25
C ASN A 174 11.59 11.99 31.27
N LYS A 175 10.48 12.57 30.82
CA LYS A 175 9.38 13.06 31.68
C LYS A 175 8.39 11.98 32.08
N LYS A 176 8.25 10.90 31.29
CA LYS A 176 7.35 9.75 31.52
C LYS A 176 5.88 10.13 31.78
N ASN A 177 5.39 11.12 31.08
CA ASN A 177 3.98 11.47 31.16
C ASN A 177 3.15 10.44 30.35
N ILE A 178 2.44 9.58 31.06
CA ILE A 178 1.63 8.49 30.46
C ILE A 178 0.55 9.05 29.53
N LYS A 179 -0.01 10.22 29.85
CA LYS A 179 -1.05 10.84 29.02
C LYS A 179 -0.53 11.14 27.60
N LEU A 180 0.72 11.61 27.48
CA LEU A 180 1.35 11.90 26.19
C LEU A 180 1.72 10.63 25.41
N ILE A 181 1.98 9.51 26.09
CA ILE A 181 2.28 8.23 25.45
C ILE A 181 1.03 7.66 24.76
N VAL A 182 -0.12 7.79 25.42
CA VAL A 182 -1.39 7.22 24.93
C VAL A 182 -2.09 8.15 23.95
N LEU A 183 -1.90 9.47 24.07
CA LEU A 183 -2.60 10.47 23.28
C LEU A 183 -2.38 10.30 21.77
N GLY A 184 -1.14 10.08 21.34
CA GLY A 184 -0.81 9.97 19.93
C GLY A 184 -1.46 8.74 19.25
N PRO A 185 -1.23 7.51 19.76
CA PRO A 185 -1.91 6.32 19.25
C PRO A 185 -3.44 6.44 19.27
N LEU A 186 -4.01 7.02 20.34
CA LEU A 186 -5.46 7.23 20.46
C LEU A 186 -5.97 8.18 19.37
N LEU A 187 -5.29 9.31 19.15
CA LEU A 187 -5.64 10.24 18.08
C LEU A 187 -5.60 9.59 16.70
N LEU A 188 -4.61 8.74 16.45
CA LEU A 188 -4.51 8.02 15.18
C LEU A 188 -5.73 7.10 14.98
N VAL A 189 -6.08 6.32 16.01
CA VAL A 189 -7.25 5.42 15.94
C VAL A 189 -8.54 6.20 15.72
N VAL A 190 -8.75 7.29 16.47
CA VAL A 190 -9.92 8.16 16.31
C VAL A 190 -9.98 8.76 14.92
N ALA A 191 -8.84 9.23 14.38
CA ALA A 191 -8.77 9.77 13.02
C ALA A 191 -9.09 8.72 11.96
N MET A 192 -8.62 7.46 12.13
CA MET A 192 -8.92 6.36 11.21
C MET A 192 -10.42 6.01 11.22
N ILE A 193 -11.04 5.95 12.39
CA ILE A 193 -12.48 5.70 12.52
C ILE A 193 -13.27 6.85 11.88
N ALA A 194 -12.91 8.10 12.18
CA ALA A 194 -13.57 9.28 11.62
C ALA A 194 -13.50 9.30 10.08
N ALA A 195 -12.32 9.04 9.51
CA ALA A 195 -12.16 8.98 8.07
C ALA A 195 -12.96 7.83 7.44
N GLY A 196 -13.05 6.67 8.08
CA GLY A 196 -13.89 5.56 7.64
C GLY A 196 -15.37 5.92 7.60
N VAL A 197 -15.86 6.62 8.63
CA VAL A 197 -17.25 7.12 8.66
C VAL A 197 -17.48 8.15 7.56
N ILE A 198 -16.58 9.13 7.40
CA ILE A 198 -16.68 10.16 6.36
C ILE A 198 -16.67 9.48 4.97
N TYR A 199 -15.78 8.53 4.75
CA TYR A 199 -15.74 7.75 3.51
C TYR A 199 -17.10 7.09 3.21
N ALA A 200 -17.67 6.38 4.18
CA ALA A 200 -18.95 5.70 4.02
C ALA A 200 -20.11 6.67 3.74
N VAL A 201 -20.14 7.81 4.42
CA VAL A 201 -21.15 8.86 4.19
C VAL A 201 -21.01 9.45 2.78
N VAL A 202 -19.80 9.83 2.38
CA VAL A 202 -19.57 10.43 1.06
C VAL A 202 -19.87 9.42 -0.06
N GLN A 203 -19.43 8.17 0.10
CA GLN A 203 -19.70 7.12 -0.89
C GLN A 203 -21.19 6.87 -1.09
N ASN A 204 -21.94 6.68 0.02
CA ASN A 204 -23.33 6.29 -0.07
C ASN A 204 -24.29 7.46 -0.33
N MET A 205 -23.98 8.68 0.15
CA MET A 205 -24.89 9.83 0.06
C MET A 205 -24.54 10.80 -1.06
N ILE A 206 -23.30 10.85 -1.52
CA ILE A 206 -22.83 11.83 -2.52
C ILE A 206 -22.44 11.15 -3.83
N VAL A 207 -21.69 10.03 -3.76
CA VAL A 207 -21.20 9.36 -4.97
C VAL A 207 -22.27 8.43 -5.55
N ALA A 208 -22.76 7.48 -4.76
CA ALA A 208 -23.71 6.47 -5.25
C ALA A 208 -24.97 7.04 -5.92
N PRO A 209 -25.60 8.14 -5.46
CA PRO A 209 -26.76 8.71 -6.15
C PRO A 209 -26.43 9.39 -7.49
N ASN A 210 -25.18 9.81 -7.71
CA ASN A 210 -24.75 10.49 -8.93
C ASN A 210 -23.34 10.05 -9.36
N GLU A 211 -23.20 8.75 -9.50
CA GLU A 211 -21.92 8.07 -9.68
C GLU A 211 -21.22 8.53 -10.96
N LEU A 212 -21.94 8.56 -12.08
CA LEU A 212 -21.39 8.93 -13.37
C LEU A 212 -20.74 10.33 -13.33
N ALA A 213 -21.43 11.33 -12.82
CA ALA A 213 -20.91 12.71 -12.80
C ALA A 213 -19.77 12.89 -11.79
N ARG A 214 -19.67 12.04 -10.75
CA ARG A 214 -18.58 12.12 -9.77
C ARG A 214 -17.34 11.35 -10.20
N GLU A 215 -17.52 10.23 -10.88
CA GLU A 215 -16.43 9.36 -11.34
C GLU A 215 -15.97 9.68 -12.77
N GLU A 216 -16.64 10.57 -13.50
CA GLU A 216 -16.35 10.93 -14.90
C GLU A 216 -14.87 11.26 -15.13
N GLU A 217 -14.28 12.12 -14.30
CA GLU A 217 -12.87 12.50 -14.40
C GLU A 217 -11.93 11.28 -14.28
N PHE A 218 -12.20 10.40 -13.33
CA PHE A 218 -11.39 9.21 -13.07
C PHE A 218 -11.59 8.14 -14.14
N LEU A 219 -12.80 7.98 -14.64
CA LEU A 219 -13.12 7.14 -15.79
C LEU A 219 -12.41 7.63 -17.05
N GLN A 220 -12.38 8.95 -17.27
CA GLN A 220 -11.68 9.53 -18.41
C GLN A 220 -10.16 9.25 -18.35
N TYR A 221 -9.54 9.36 -17.18
CA TYR A 221 -8.15 8.97 -17.01
C TYR A 221 -7.95 7.49 -17.37
N ASN A 222 -8.80 6.60 -16.89
CA ASN A 222 -8.71 5.16 -17.15
C ASN A 222 -8.86 4.87 -18.66
N ILE A 223 -9.83 5.49 -19.33
CA ILE A 223 -10.05 5.36 -20.78
C ILE A 223 -8.83 5.84 -21.56
N ASN A 224 -8.32 7.03 -21.26
CA ASN A 224 -7.18 7.62 -21.96
C ASN A 224 -5.93 6.76 -21.86
N TYR A 225 -5.61 6.28 -20.65
CA TYR A 225 -4.43 5.44 -20.43
C TYR A 225 -4.60 4.05 -21.04
N THR A 226 -5.82 3.50 -21.05
CA THR A 226 -6.12 2.25 -21.74
C THR A 226 -5.95 2.40 -23.25
N ASN A 227 -6.50 3.45 -23.81
CA ASN A 227 -6.36 3.74 -25.25
C ASN A 227 -4.87 3.89 -25.63
N TYR A 228 -4.11 4.63 -24.82
CA TYR A 228 -2.68 4.77 -25.03
C TYR A 228 -1.94 3.42 -24.94
N ALA A 229 -2.22 2.60 -23.92
CA ALA A 229 -1.56 1.32 -23.71
C ALA A 229 -1.79 0.32 -24.85
N TYR A 230 -2.97 0.36 -25.47
CA TYR A 230 -3.34 -0.51 -26.61
C TYR A 230 -3.16 0.16 -27.98
N ASN A 231 -2.59 1.39 -28.02
CA ASN A 231 -2.44 2.18 -29.25
C ASN A 231 -3.78 2.45 -29.98
N LEU A 232 -4.89 2.50 -29.24
CA LEU A 232 -6.21 2.82 -29.81
C LEU A 232 -6.35 4.30 -30.17
N ASP A 233 -5.52 5.16 -29.59
CA ASP A 233 -5.38 6.57 -29.91
C ASP A 233 -4.92 6.82 -31.37
N LYS A 234 -4.32 5.79 -32.01
CA LYS A 234 -3.88 5.83 -33.42
C LYS A 234 -4.96 5.38 -34.41
N VAL A 235 -6.10 4.87 -33.90
CA VAL A 235 -7.21 4.43 -34.72
C VAL A 235 -7.95 5.64 -35.25
N THR A 236 -8.05 5.75 -36.57
CA THR A 236 -8.80 6.81 -37.22
C THR A 236 -10.26 6.40 -37.31
N GLU A 237 -11.13 7.09 -36.58
CA GLU A 237 -12.56 6.93 -36.70
C GLU A 237 -13.05 7.66 -37.99
N LYS A 238 -13.83 6.95 -38.80
CA LYS A 238 -14.49 7.53 -39.97
C LYS A 238 -15.99 7.35 -39.82
N GLU A 239 -16.73 8.46 -39.97
CA GLU A 239 -18.18 8.36 -40.05
C GLU A 239 -18.55 7.54 -41.28
N PHE A 240 -19.28 6.47 -41.08
CA PHE A 240 -19.84 5.64 -42.14
C PHE A 240 -21.33 5.97 -42.25
N SER A 241 -21.68 6.75 -43.28
CA SER A 241 -23.07 7.01 -43.60
C SER A 241 -23.71 5.74 -44.17
N VAL A 242 -24.60 5.13 -43.40
CA VAL A 242 -25.37 3.98 -43.88
C VAL A 242 -26.35 4.46 -44.95
N ASN A 243 -25.98 4.30 -46.21
CA ASN A 243 -26.91 4.50 -47.32
C ASN A 243 -27.63 3.17 -47.56
N GLN A 244 -28.96 3.18 -47.45
CA GLN A 244 -29.78 1.98 -47.69
C GLN A 244 -29.93 1.62 -49.17
N ALA A 245 -29.52 2.49 -50.08
CA ALA A 245 -29.53 2.25 -51.51
C ALA A 245 -28.15 1.71 -51.96
N LEU A 246 -27.94 0.40 -51.80
CA LEU A 246 -26.73 -0.26 -52.24
C LEU A 246 -26.69 -0.26 -53.77
N THR A 247 -25.67 0.35 -54.34
CA THR A 247 -25.46 0.36 -55.81
C THR A 247 -24.45 -0.72 -56.20
N ARG A 248 -24.37 -1.00 -57.50
CA ARG A 248 -23.39 -1.95 -58.04
C ARG A 248 -21.96 -1.40 -57.84
N GLU A 249 -21.80 -0.09 -58.00
CA GLU A 249 -20.55 0.62 -57.80
C GLU A 249 -20.06 0.45 -56.35
N ASP A 250 -20.96 0.59 -55.36
CA ASP A 250 -20.60 0.35 -53.95
C ASP A 250 -20.08 -1.04 -53.66
N ILE A 251 -20.61 -2.07 -54.35
CA ILE A 251 -20.17 -3.45 -54.23
C ILE A 251 -18.78 -3.63 -54.86
N GLU A 252 -18.57 -3.04 -56.05
CA GLU A 252 -17.29 -3.15 -56.76
C GLU A 252 -16.18 -2.36 -56.04
N GLU A 253 -16.46 -1.18 -55.43
CA GLU A 253 -15.47 -0.48 -54.63
C GLU A 253 -15.11 -1.16 -53.33
N ASN A 254 -15.98 -2.00 -52.77
CA ASN A 254 -15.78 -2.72 -51.52
C ASN A 254 -15.54 -4.22 -51.73
N GLU A 255 -14.87 -4.62 -52.81
CA GLU A 255 -14.64 -5.98 -53.20
C GLU A 255 -14.03 -6.83 -52.08
N VAL A 256 -13.07 -6.33 -51.33
CA VAL A 256 -12.44 -7.02 -50.18
C VAL A 256 -13.46 -7.38 -49.11
N THR A 257 -14.39 -6.49 -48.82
CA THR A 257 -15.45 -6.74 -47.82
C THR A 257 -16.45 -7.76 -48.35
N VAL A 258 -16.87 -7.61 -49.60
CA VAL A 258 -17.85 -8.50 -50.24
C VAL A 258 -17.32 -9.94 -50.36
N ASN A 259 -16.05 -10.10 -50.75
CA ASN A 259 -15.43 -11.41 -50.89
C ASN A 259 -15.19 -12.11 -49.52
N ASN A 260 -15.16 -11.38 -48.44
CA ASN A 260 -15.05 -11.92 -47.07
C ASN A 260 -16.39 -12.14 -46.36
N ILE A 261 -17.52 -11.83 -47.00
CA ILE A 261 -18.83 -12.15 -46.45
C ILE A 261 -19.04 -13.66 -46.44
N PRO A 262 -19.18 -14.31 -45.28
CA PRO A 262 -19.42 -15.74 -45.22
C PRO A 262 -20.81 -16.05 -45.78
N ILE A 263 -20.88 -16.92 -46.78
CA ILE A 263 -22.11 -17.37 -47.46
C ILE A 263 -23.01 -18.13 -46.46
N ASN A 264 -22.38 -18.85 -45.52
CA ASN A 264 -23.07 -19.62 -44.49
C ASN A 264 -22.48 -19.30 -43.11
N ASP A 265 -23.33 -19.22 -42.07
CA ASP A 265 -22.86 -19.22 -40.69
C ASP A 265 -22.17 -20.56 -40.40
N TYR A 266 -20.94 -20.49 -39.89
CA TYR A 266 -20.16 -21.68 -39.56
C TYR A 266 -20.75 -22.45 -38.34
N ARG A 267 -21.55 -21.82 -37.48
CA ARG A 267 -22.09 -22.45 -36.28
C ARG A 267 -23.04 -23.61 -36.58
N PRO A 268 -24.10 -23.42 -37.41
CA PRO A 268 -24.95 -24.55 -37.81
C PRO A 268 -24.18 -25.63 -38.54
N ALA A 269 -23.21 -25.27 -39.39
CA ALA A 269 -22.36 -26.26 -40.08
C ALA A 269 -21.54 -27.10 -39.08
N LYS A 270 -20.93 -26.43 -38.07
CA LYS A 270 -20.21 -27.13 -37.01
C LYS A 270 -21.09 -28.07 -36.20
N ASP A 271 -22.31 -27.67 -35.89
CA ASP A 271 -23.23 -28.49 -35.12
C ASP A 271 -23.66 -29.70 -35.91
N ILE A 272 -23.92 -29.57 -37.21
CA ILE A 272 -24.22 -30.69 -38.12
C ILE A 272 -23.02 -31.64 -38.24
N TYR A 273 -21.82 -31.11 -38.43
CA TYR A 273 -20.62 -31.93 -38.47
C TYR A 273 -20.36 -32.68 -37.16
N ASN A 274 -20.56 -32.06 -36.04
CA ASN A 274 -20.44 -32.72 -34.73
C ASN A 274 -21.49 -33.84 -34.56
N GLN A 275 -22.73 -33.63 -35.03
CA GLN A 275 -23.75 -34.69 -35.01
C GLN A 275 -23.40 -35.85 -35.93
N ILE A 276 -22.96 -35.57 -37.15
CA ILE A 276 -22.64 -36.64 -38.14
C ILE A 276 -21.39 -37.42 -37.71
N GLN A 277 -20.38 -36.73 -37.21
CA GLN A 277 -19.13 -37.41 -36.79
C GLN A 277 -19.25 -38.04 -35.41
N GLY A 278 -20.08 -37.49 -34.50
CA GLY A 278 -20.35 -38.13 -33.21
C GLY A 278 -21.05 -39.48 -33.26
N LEU A 279 -21.67 -39.81 -34.40
CA LEU A 279 -22.33 -41.10 -34.63
C LEU A 279 -21.39 -42.20 -35.15
N LYS A 280 -20.15 -41.86 -35.51
CA LYS A 280 -19.11 -42.84 -35.97
C LYS A 280 -18.05 -42.96 -34.88
N SER A 281 -18.07 -44.03 -34.11
CA SER A 281 -16.96 -44.47 -33.28
C SER A 281 -15.91 -45.12 -34.20
N TYR A 282 -14.77 -44.45 -34.32
CA TYR A 282 -13.59 -45.05 -34.96
C TYR A 282 -12.74 -45.72 -33.90
#